data_c9766f440be33f15000f8c2b3ca8fc27
#
_entry.id   c9766f440be33f15000f8c2b3ca8fc27
#
_cell.length_a   1.000
_cell.length_b   1.000
_cell.length_c   1.000
_cell.angle_alpha   90.00
_cell.angle_beta   90.00
_cell.angle_gamma   90.00
#
_symmetry.space_group_name_H-M   'P 1'
#
loop_
_entity.id
_entity.type
_entity.pdbx_description
1 polymer ?
#
loop_
_entity_poly.entity_id
_entity_poly.type
_entity_poly.pdbx_seq_one_letter_code
_entity_poly.pdbx_strand_id
1 'polypeptide(L)'
;MSELVPKGPVQAAPSGASGRAGGRPRAWGLARSLADRAAGSLFSVGLTFLGLTCVTFFIGRVIPIDPVLAIVGDKASAETYARVRAEIGLDLPLPVQYWRYLLKVLHGDFGNSVITSHPVLQDLLRVFPATLELALPALLIGVVAGIPMGVLAATHRGRWQDQAIRLLSLLGYSMPVFWLGLVGLVLFYAALGWVGGPGRLDVGFDDIVSPITGMITVDSLLAGEYDVFWNALSHLLLPASILGYLSLAYVARMTRSFMLGQLRQEYVLATLAKGLSPWRVVWVHALGNVWVQLVTVIALTFGSLLEGAVLTETVFAWPGLGLYMKNSLFNADLNAVLGGTVLVGVVYIGLNMLSDLIYPLVDPRARDQ
;
A
#
# COMPACT_ATOMS: atom_id res chain seq x y z
N MET A 1 -10.18 -4.01 -44.54
CA MET A 1 -11.44 -4.13 -43.73
C MET A 1 -12.37 -5.16 -44.38
N SER A 2 -11.91 -6.37 -44.64
CA SER A 2 -12.68 -7.45 -45.33
C SER A 2 -12.18 -8.86 -45.05
N GLU A 3 -11.70 -9.15 -43.84
CA GLU A 3 -11.34 -10.52 -43.44
C GLU A 3 -11.56 -10.71 -41.94
N LEU A 4 -12.82 -10.94 -41.53
CA LEU A 4 -13.16 -11.50 -40.21
C LEU A 4 -14.66 -11.91 -40.19
N VAL A 5 -14.99 -12.94 -41.01
CA VAL A 5 -16.24 -13.68 -40.83
C VAL A 5 -15.90 -15.16 -40.73
N PRO A 6 -15.98 -15.81 -39.60
CA PRO A 6 -15.91 -17.25 -39.49
C PRO A 6 -17.24 -17.86 -39.91
N LYS A 7 -17.23 -18.62 -41.01
CA LYS A 7 -18.32 -19.53 -41.41
C LYS A 7 -18.24 -20.80 -40.54
N GLY A 8 -19.16 -20.92 -39.59
CA GLY A 8 -19.41 -22.16 -38.84
C GLY A 8 -20.93 -22.37 -38.68
N PRO A 9 -21.47 -23.59 -38.75
CA PRO A 9 -22.90 -23.84 -38.77
C PRO A 9 -23.53 -23.56 -37.37
N VAL A 10 -24.62 -22.82 -37.40
CA VAL A 10 -25.48 -22.55 -36.23
C VAL A 10 -26.17 -23.86 -35.79
N GLN A 11 -25.75 -24.44 -34.69
CA GLN A 11 -26.49 -25.48 -34.00
C GLN A 11 -27.66 -24.87 -33.25
N ALA A 12 -28.87 -25.26 -33.64
CA ALA A 12 -30.11 -24.90 -32.98
C ALA A 12 -30.13 -25.47 -31.55
N ALA A 13 -30.32 -24.60 -30.56
CA ALA A 13 -30.50 -24.99 -29.16
C ALA A 13 -31.91 -25.61 -28.94
N PRO A 14 -32.04 -26.66 -28.10
CA PRO A 14 -33.32 -27.25 -27.77
C PRO A 14 -34.15 -26.31 -26.90
N SER A 15 -35.38 -26.05 -27.30
CA SER A 15 -36.42 -25.34 -26.55
C SER A 15 -36.88 -26.21 -25.38
N GLY A 16 -36.38 -25.95 -24.19
CA GLY A 16 -36.85 -26.52 -22.93
C GLY A 16 -37.25 -25.40 -21.98
N ALA A 17 -38.45 -24.82 -22.18
CA ALA A 17 -39.04 -23.93 -21.23
C ALA A 17 -39.56 -24.71 -20.01
N SER A 18 -38.83 -24.69 -18.91
CA SER A 18 -39.39 -24.97 -17.59
C SER A 18 -39.25 -23.72 -16.74
N GLY A 19 -40.39 -23.06 -16.47
CA GLY A 19 -40.50 -21.89 -15.63
C GLY A 19 -39.95 -22.16 -14.23
N ARG A 20 -38.86 -21.48 -13.90
CA ARG A 20 -38.44 -21.28 -12.51
C ARG A 20 -39.01 -19.94 -12.06
N ALA A 21 -40.08 -20.08 -11.24
CA ALA A 21 -40.63 -18.99 -10.46
C ALA A 21 -39.49 -18.27 -9.73
N GLY A 22 -39.30 -16.97 -10.03
CA GLY A 22 -38.39 -16.10 -9.34
C GLY A 22 -38.80 -15.90 -7.89
N GLY A 23 -38.39 -16.81 -7.02
CA GLY A 23 -38.48 -16.62 -5.59
C GLY A 23 -37.53 -15.49 -5.19
N ARG A 24 -38.04 -14.38 -4.67
CA ARG A 24 -37.26 -13.34 -3.99
C ARG A 24 -36.31 -14.01 -2.98
N PRO A 25 -35.03 -13.71 -2.97
CA PRO A 25 -34.12 -14.26 -1.98
C PRO A 25 -34.69 -13.88 -0.60
N ARG A 26 -35.01 -14.90 0.21
CA ARG A 26 -35.46 -14.70 1.57
C ARG A 26 -34.37 -13.94 2.31
N ALA A 27 -34.72 -12.90 3.06
CA ALA A 27 -33.79 -12.06 3.84
C ALA A 27 -32.80 -12.88 4.70
N TRP A 28 -33.19 -14.08 5.12
CA TRP A 28 -32.37 -15.07 5.81
C TRP A 28 -31.24 -15.66 4.96
N GLY A 29 -31.40 -15.82 3.67
CA GLY A 29 -30.34 -16.28 2.77
C GLY A 29 -29.25 -15.24 2.58
N LEU A 30 -29.64 -13.97 2.46
CA LEU A 30 -28.73 -12.84 2.37
C LEU A 30 -27.91 -12.63 3.67
N ALA A 31 -28.57 -12.70 4.83
CA ALA A 31 -27.90 -12.58 6.13
C ALA A 31 -26.88 -13.72 6.35
N ARG A 32 -27.24 -14.95 5.94
CA ARG A 32 -26.34 -16.11 6.08
C ARG A 32 -25.15 -16.00 5.12
N SER A 33 -25.34 -15.62 3.86
CA SER A 33 -24.23 -15.43 2.90
C SER A 33 -23.28 -14.30 3.31
N LEU A 34 -23.80 -13.23 3.89
CA LEU A 34 -22.98 -12.14 4.45
C LEU A 34 -22.19 -12.60 5.69
N ALA A 35 -22.82 -13.39 6.56
CA ALA A 35 -22.15 -13.95 7.74
C ALA A 35 -21.05 -14.95 7.36
N ASP A 36 -21.30 -15.82 6.37
CA ASP A 36 -20.32 -16.79 5.89
C ASP A 36 -19.13 -16.11 5.20
N ARG A 37 -19.38 -15.04 4.42
CA ARG A 37 -18.30 -14.20 3.84
C ARG A 37 -17.51 -13.46 4.90
N ALA A 38 -18.17 -12.85 5.87
CA ALA A 38 -17.52 -12.17 6.99
C ALA A 38 -16.66 -13.15 7.82
N ALA A 39 -17.19 -14.36 8.09
CA ALA A 39 -16.45 -15.39 8.78
C ALA A 39 -15.21 -15.88 7.99
N GLY A 40 -15.34 -16.05 6.67
CA GLY A 40 -14.23 -16.39 5.79
C GLY A 40 -13.15 -15.32 5.75
N SER A 41 -13.55 -14.05 5.66
CA SER A 41 -12.62 -12.92 5.69
C SER A 41 -11.93 -12.81 7.05
N LEU A 42 -12.65 -12.92 8.15
CA LEU A 42 -12.08 -12.91 9.51
C LEU A 42 -11.11 -14.07 9.73
N PHE A 43 -11.44 -15.27 9.24
CA PHE A 43 -10.55 -16.41 9.31
C PHE A 43 -9.25 -16.16 8.51
N SER A 44 -9.36 -15.64 7.30
CA SER A 44 -8.20 -15.28 6.46
C SER A 44 -7.33 -14.23 7.14
N VAL A 45 -7.93 -13.17 7.68
CA VAL A 45 -7.25 -12.11 8.45
C VAL A 45 -6.53 -12.70 9.66
N GLY A 46 -7.22 -13.54 10.44
CA GLY A 46 -6.64 -14.21 11.61
C GLY A 46 -5.45 -15.10 11.24
N LEU A 47 -5.58 -15.89 10.18
CA LEU A 47 -4.51 -16.76 9.69
C LEU A 47 -3.29 -15.95 9.20
N THR A 48 -3.54 -14.88 8.45
CA THR A 48 -2.48 -13.98 7.97
C THR A 48 -1.76 -13.28 9.14
N PHE A 49 -2.51 -12.80 10.13
CA PHE A 49 -1.95 -12.18 11.33
C PHE A 49 -1.13 -13.18 12.16
N LEU A 50 -1.62 -14.41 12.35
CA LEU A 50 -0.86 -15.48 13.01
C LEU A 50 0.42 -15.84 12.24
N GLY A 51 0.35 -15.93 10.90
CA GLY A 51 1.53 -16.14 10.07
C GLY A 51 2.55 -15.03 10.21
N LEU A 52 2.11 -13.77 10.14
CA LEU A 52 2.96 -12.60 10.32
C LEU A 52 3.65 -12.61 11.69
N THR A 53 2.88 -12.77 12.78
CA THR A 53 3.43 -12.78 14.14
C THR A 53 4.34 -13.98 14.39
N CYS A 54 4.05 -15.14 13.77
CA CYS A 54 4.92 -16.29 13.81
C CYS A 54 6.27 -16.01 13.15
N VAL A 55 6.26 -15.46 11.93
CA VAL A 55 7.49 -15.11 11.20
C VAL A 55 8.31 -14.07 11.96
N THR A 56 7.65 -12.99 12.44
CA THR A 56 8.34 -11.94 13.22
C THR A 56 8.93 -12.48 14.51
N PHE A 57 8.21 -13.36 15.23
CA PHE A 57 8.72 -14.03 16.42
C PHE A 57 9.99 -14.86 16.12
N PHE A 58 9.97 -15.67 15.06
CA PHE A 58 11.14 -16.46 14.70
C PHE A 58 12.30 -15.59 14.23
N ILE A 59 12.07 -14.54 13.46
CA ILE A 59 13.11 -13.57 13.06
C ILE A 59 13.79 -13.02 14.31
N GLY A 60 13.02 -12.57 15.31
CA GLY A 60 13.55 -12.07 16.59
C GLY A 60 14.35 -13.09 17.40
N ARG A 61 14.26 -14.39 17.06
CA ARG A 61 15.05 -15.47 17.72
C ARG A 61 16.24 -15.95 16.92
N VAL A 62 16.21 -15.82 15.58
CA VAL A 62 17.29 -16.24 14.68
C VAL A 62 18.40 -15.18 14.60
N ILE A 63 18.04 -13.91 14.74
CA ILE A 63 19.01 -12.83 14.75
C ILE A 63 19.97 -13.02 15.95
N PRO A 64 21.30 -13.00 15.75
CA PRO A 64 22.29 -13.28 16.80
C PRO A 64 22.49 -12.06 17.73
N ILE A 65 21.42 -11.47 18.19
CA ILE A 65 21.38 -10.39 19.16
C ILE A 65 20.76 -10.93 20.44
N ASP A 66 21.50 -10.87 21.53
CA ASP A 66 20.98 -11.27 22.83
C ASP A 66 20.11 -10.14 23.39
N PRO A 67 18.77 -10.34 23.48
CA PRO A 67 17.88 -9.31 24.00
C PRO A 67 18.12 -8.97 25.47
N VAL A 68 18.75 -9.89 26.23
CA VAL A 68 19.13 -9.63 27.63
C VAL A 68 20.26 -8.62 27.67
N LEU A 69 21.32 -8.82 26.87
CA LEU A 69 22.45 -7.89 26.79
C LEU A 69 22.03 -6.52 26.27
N ALA A 70 21.07 -6.46 25.36
CA ALA A 70 20.49 -5.20 24.88
C ALA A 70 19.81 -4.39 26.00
N ILE A 71 19.25 -5.06 27.03
CA ILE A 71 18.58 -4.43 28.17
C ILE A 71 19.55 -4.07 29.28
N VAL A 72 20.45 -5.01 29.65
CA VAL A 72 21.30 -4.85 30.82
C VAL A 72 22.72 -4.37 30.52
N GLY A 73 23.09 -4.36 29.22
CA GLY A 73 24.43 -4.02 28.73
C GLY A 73 25.47 -5.13 28.93
N ASP A 74 26.60 -5.02 28.21
CA ASP A 74 27.65 -6.03 28.17
C ASP A 74 28.41 -6.21 29.53
N LYS A 75 28.25 -5.26 30.45
CA LYS A 75 28.92 -5.27 31.77
C LYS A 75 28.05 -5.78 32.91
N ALA A 76 26.86 -6.32 32.60
CA ALA A 76 25.95 -6.83 33.62
C ALA A 76 26.56 -8.05 34.36
N SER A 77 26.26 -8.18 35.68
CA SER A 77 26.61 -9.37 36.43
C SER A 77 25.86 -10.60 35.91
N ALA A 78 26.44 -11.78 36.05
CA ALA A 78 25.81 -13.04 35.69
C ALA A 78 24.45 -13.24 36.38
N GLU A 79 24.31 -12.75 37.63
CA GLU A 79 23.06 -12.80 38.39
C GLU A 79 21.99 -11.88 37.78
N THR A 80 22.36 -10.63 37.39
CA THR A 80 21.45 -9.68 36.72
C THR A 80 21.01 -10.23 35.38
N TYR A 81 21.92 -10.80 34.60
CA TYR A 81 21.63 -11.45 33.33
C TYR A 81 20.62 -12.61 33.51
N ALA A 82 20.88 -13.53 34.45
CA ALA A 82 19.99 -14.67 34.70
C ALA A 82 18.59 -14.23 35.15
N ARG A 83 18.51 -13.21 36.00
CA ARG A 83 17.24 -12.65 36.47
C ARG A 83 16.45 -12.05 35.29
N VAL A 84 17.02 -11.17 34.52
CA VAL A 84 16.35 -10.52 33.40
C VAL A 84 15.96 -11.57 32.34
N ARG A 85 16.80 -12.55 32.08
CA ARG A 85 16.49 -13.68 31.17
C ARG A 85 15.24 -14.43 31.59
N ALA A 86 15.09 -14.72 32.89
CA ALA A 86 13.92 -15.36 33.43
C ALA A 86 12.68 -14.46 33.41
N GLU A 87 12.84 -13.14 33.71
CA GLU A 87 11.75 -12.14 33.65
C GLU A 87 11.16 -12.00 32.24
N ILE A 88 12.03 -11.97 31.20
CA ILE A 88 11.56 -11.94 29.78
C ILE A 88 11.01 -13.28 29.34
N GLY A 89 11.23 -14.35 30.13
CA GLY A 89 10.70 -15.69 29.85
C GLY A 89 11.46 -16.44 28.73
N LEU A 90 12.75 -16.15 28.52
CA LEU A 90 13.58 -16.83 27.53
C LEU A 90 13.85 -18.28 27.88
N ASP A 91 13.68 -18.67 29.14
CA ASP A 91 13.87 -20.04 29.63
C ASP A 91 12.64 -20.92 29.43
N LEU A 92 11.53 -20.35 28.98
CA LEU A 92 10.30 -21.07 28.73
C LEU A 92 10.35 -21.84 27.37
N PRO A 93 9.53 -22.89 27.20
CA PRO A 93 9.38 -23.54 25.88
C PRO A 93 8.91 -22.57 24.81
N LEU A 94 9.41 -22.70 23.57
CA LEU A 94 9.10 -21.80 22.45
C LEU A 94 7.60 -21.54 22.22
N PRO A 95 6.68 -22.53 22.32
CA PRO A 95 5.25 -22.27 22.15
C PRO A 95 4.70 -21.31 23.22
N VAL A 96 5.21 -21.39 24.47
CA VAL A 96 4.79 -20.50 25.56
C VAL A 96 5.33 -19.09 25.35
N GLN A 97 6.58 -18.97 24.85
CA GLN A 97 7.16 -17.68 24.49
C GLN A 97 6.38 -17.02 23.36
N TYR A 98 6.01 -17.77 22.30
CA TYR A 98 5.20 -17.27 21.19
C TYR A 98 3.82 -16.82 21.66
N TRP A 99 3.16 -17.60 22.52
CA TRP A 99 1.86 -17.23 23.07
C TRP A 99 1.91 -15.91 23.87
N ARG A 100 2.94 -15.75 24.72
CA ARG A 100 3.16 -14.49 25.45
C ARG A 100 3.43 -13.32 24.50
N TYR A 101 4.25 -13.54 23.47
CA TYR A 101 4.52 -12.54 22.43
C TYR A 101 3.22 -12.14 21.71
N LEU A 102 2.42 -13.11 21.30
CA LEU A 102 1.15 -12.85 20.62
C LEU A 102 0.19 -12.02 21.48
N LEU A 103 0.08 -12.35 22.77
CA LEU A 103 -0.74 -11.58 23.69
C LEU A 103 -0.23 -10.13 23.85
N LYS A 104 1.08 -9.92 23.95
CA LYS A 104 1.68 -8.58 24.01
C LYS A 104 1.36 -7.79 22.74
N VAL A 105 1.58 -8.37 21.57
CA VAL A 105 1.28 -7.74 20.28
C VAL A 105 -0.20 -7.36 20.17
N LEU A 106 -1.13 -8.23 20.61
CA LEU A 106 -2.57 -7.94 20.60
C LEU A 106 -2.96 -6.78 21.55
N HIS A 107 -2.16 -6.52 22.59
CA HIS A 107 -2.35 -5.37 23.49
C HIS A 107 -1.54 -4.14 23.04
N GLY A 108 -0.84 -4.20 21.91
CA GLY A 108 0.02 -3.13 21.43
C GLY A 108 1.32 -2.97 22.22
N ASP A 109 1.67 -3.93 23.05
CA ASP A 109 2.94 -3.93 23.80
C ASP A 109 4.05 -4.58 22.97
N PHE A 110 4.81 -3.75 22.26
CA PHE A 110 6.01 -4.14 21.52
C PHE A 110 7.29 -4.00 22.34
N GLY A 111 7.17 -3.62 23.63
CA GLY A 111 8.32 -3.26 24.47
C GLY A 111 8.82 -1.83 24.21
N ASN A 112 9.98 -1.53 24.79
CA ASN A 112 10.63 -0.23 24.62
C ASN A 112 11.72 -0.32 23.53
N SER A 113 11.87 0.78 22.80
CA SER A 113 12.99 0.98 21.87
C SER A 113 14.28 1.18 22.67
N VAL A 114 15.34 0.54 22.20
CA VAL A 114 16.70 0.71 22.80
C VAL A 114 17.26 2.09 22.47
N ILE A 115 16.90 2.65 21.30
CA ILE A 115 17.40 3.95 20.83
C ILE A 115 16.69 5.10 21.52
N THR A 116 15.36 5.09 21.53
CA THR A 116 14.56 6.23 22.02
C THR A 116 14.22 6.11 23.49
N SER A 117 14.32 4.90 24.07
CA SER A 117 13.88 4.56 25.43
C SER A 117 12.36 4.73 25.63
N HIS A 118 11.60 5.01 24.58
CA HIS A 118 10.13 5.13 24.62
C HIS A 118 9.47 3.79 24.25
N PRO A 119 8.18 3.59 24.62
CA PRO A 119 7.40 2.48 24.10
C PRO A 119 7.38 2.51 22.56
N VAL A 120 7.70 1.37 21.94
CA VAL A 120 7.77 1.25 20.48
C VAL A 120 6.47 1.70 19.78
N LEU A 121 5.31 1.38 20.38
CA LEU A 121 4.02 1.83 19.83
C LEU A 121 3.94 3.36 19.73
N GLN A 122 4.45 4.08 20.72
CA GLN A 122 4.46 5.55 20.70
C GLN A 122 5.34 6.08 19.58
N ASP A 123 6.53 5.50 19.38
CA ASP A 123 7.42 5.86 18.28
C ASP A 123 6.77 5.58 16.92
N LEU A 124 6.15 4.39 16.76
CA LEU A 124 5.45 4.01 15.54
C LEU A 124 4.31 4.98 15.18
N LEU A 125 3.49 5.35 16.16
CA LEU A 125 2.40 6.32 15.97
C LEU A 125 2.92 7.71 15.60
N ARG A 126 4.12 8.07 16.03
CA ARG A 126 4.77 9.34 15.69
C ARG A 126 5.36 9.35 14.28
N VAL A 127 6.01 8.26 13.85
CA VAL A 127 6.71 8.23 12.56
C VAL A 127 5.81 7.78 11.39
N PHE A 128 4.78 6.97 11.66
CA PHE A 128 3.91 6.43 10.62
C PHE A 128 3.15 7.50 9.81
N PRO A 129 2.62 8.58 10.41
CA PRO A 129 1.99 9.66 9.66
C PRO A 129 2.92 10.31 8.62
N ALA A 130 4.22 10.42 8.89
CA ALA A 130 5.17 10.95 7.93
C ALA A 130 5.33 10.04 6.69
N THR A 131 5.28 8.72 6.87
CA THR A 131 5.24 7.77 5.74
C THR A 131 3.94 7.89 4.95
N LEU A 132 2.80 8.07 5.62
CA LEU A 132 1.51 8.31 4.95
C LEU A 132 1.51 9.61 4.16
N GLU A 133 2.08 10.69 4.71
CA GLU A 133 2.23 11.99 4.03
C GLU A 133 3.02 11.88 2.73
N LEU A 134 3.96 10.94 2.65
CA LEU A 134 4.73 10.65 1.44
C LEU A 134 3.97 9.71 0.48
N ALA A 135 3.36 8.65 1.02
CA ALA A 135 2.74 7.59 0.22
C ALA A 135 1.39 8.01 -0.42
N LEU A 136 0.58 8.83 0.29
CA LEU A 136 -0.72 9.24 -0.22
C LEU A 136 -0.64 10.13 -1.47
N PRO A 137 0.18 11.19 -1.54
CA PRO A 137 0.38 11.96 -2.76
C PRO A 137 0.98 11.12 -3.89
N ALA A 138 1.91 10.21 -3.57
CA ALA A 138 2.49 9.29 -4.55
C ALA A 138 1.43 8.37 -5.16
N LEU A 139 0.53 7.82 -4.35
CA LEU A 139 -0.61 7.04 -4.81
C LEU A 139 -1.55 7.88 -5.68
N LEU A 140 -1.85 9.11 -5.25
CA LEU A 140 -2.71 10.03 -5.97
C LEU A 140 -2.17 10.33 -7.37
N ILE A 141 -0.87 10.62 -7.50
CA ILE A 141 -0.20 10.78 -8.79
C ILE A 141 -0.39 9.51 -9.65
N GLY A 142 -0.18 8.33 -9.09
CA GLY A 142 -0.35 7.06 -9.77
C GLY A 142 -1.77 6.84 -10.29
N VAL A 143 -2.77 7.14 -9.48
CA VAL A 143 -4.19 6.96 -9.83
C VAL A 143 -4.64 8.01 -10.85
N VAL A 144 -4.43 9.30 -10.54
CA VAL A 144 -4.92 10.43 -11.35
C VAL A 144 -4.25 10.50 -12.72
N ALA A 145 -2.97 10.21 -12.80
CA ALA A 145 -2.24 10.22 -14.06
C ALA A 145 -2.16 8.83 -14.72
N GLY A 146 -1.96 7.77 -13.93
CA GLY A 146 -1.77 6.40 -14.45
C GLY A 146 -3.02 5.82 -15.10
N ILE A 147 -4.21 6.02 -14.51
CA ILE A 147 -5.46 5.51 -15.11
C ILE A 147 -5.72 6.16 -16.48
N PRO A 148 -5.73 7.49 -16.64
CA PRO A 148 -5.91 8.11 -17.95
C PRO A 148 -4.84 7.71 -18.97
N MET A 149 -3.57 7.62 -18.55
CA MET A 149 -2.50 7.17 -19.43
C MET A 149 -2.70 5.71 -19.88
N GLY A 150 -3.14 4.83 -18.98
CA GLY A 150 -3.45 3.43 -19.30
C GLY A 150 -4.61 3.30 -20.29
N VAL A 151 -5.68 4.08 -20.11
CA VAL A 151 -6.81 4.16 -21.06
C VAL A 151 -6.35 4.69 -22.42
N LEU A 152 -5.56 5.77 -22.43
CA LEU A 152 -5.00 6.33 -23.67
C LEU A 152 -4.14 5.32 -24.42
N ALA A 153 -3.26 4.62 -23.73
CA ALA A 153 -2.42 3.58 -24.32
C ALA A 153 -3.24 2.41 -24.89
N ALA A 154 -4.33 2.00 -24.22
CA ALA A 154 -5.20 0.94 -24.68
C ALA A 154 -6.00 1.32 -25.94
N THR A 155 -6.54 2.54 -25.98
CA THR A 155 -7.34 3.04 -27.11
C THR A 155 -6.50 3.35 -28.34
N HIS A 156 -5.21 3.65 -28.16
CA HIS A 156 -4.26 3.93 -29.24
C HIS A 156 -3.24 2.79 -29.41
N ARG A 157 -3.67 1.56 -29.20
CA ARG A 157 -2.81 0.37 -29.26
C ARG A 157 -1.96 0.33 -30.54
N GLY A 158 -0.63 0.15 -30.37
CA GLY A 158 0.34 0.08 -31.46
C GLY A 158 0.74 1.43 -32.06
N ARG A 159 0.11 2.54 -31.67
CA ARG A 159 0.47 3.90 -32.07
C ARG A 159 1.56 4.49 -31.17
N TRP A 160 2.09 5.67 -31.54
CA TRP A 160 3.17 6.32 -30.80
C TRP A 160 2.80 6.63 -29.35
N GLN A 161 1.52 6.98 -29.04
CA GLN A 161 1.05 7.22 -27.68
C GLN A 161 1.19 5.97 -26.80
N ASP A 162 0.79 4.81 -27.32
CA ASP A 162 0.95 3.52 -26.64
C ASP A 162 2.43 3.21 -26.40
N GLN A 163 3.27 3.43 -27.42
CA GLN A 163 4.71 3.17 -27.32
C GLN A 163 5.39 4.12 -26.31
N ALA A 164 5.04 5.41 -26.31
CA ALA A 164 5.58 6.39 -25.37
C ALA A 164 5.21 6.05 -23.91
N ILE A 165 3.93 5.72 -23.65
CA ILE A 165 3.47 5.35 -22.30
C ILE A 165 4.13 4.04 -21.84
N ARG A 166 4.29 3.08 -22.72
CA ARG A 166 5.00 1.83 -22.40
C ARG A 166 6.47 2.09 -22.08
N LEU A 167 7.14 2.95 -22.85
CA LEU A 167 8.53 3.33 -22.58
C LEU A 167 8.66 4.04 -21.23
N LEU A 168 7.79 5.02 -20.94
CA LEU A 168 7.76 5.69 -19.64
C LEU A 168 7.53 4.69 -18.49
N SER A 169 6.56 3.78 -18.64
CA SER A 169 6.32 2.74 -17.63
C SER A 169 7.50 1.79 -17.47
N LEU A 170 8.18 1.43 -18.56
CA LEU A 170 9.37 0.56 -18.51
C LEU A 170 10.52 1.26 -17.77
N LEU A 171 10.79 2.52 -18.08
CA LEU A 171 11.82 3.30 -17.38
C LEU A 171 11.53 3.40 -15.88
N GLY A 172 10.27 3.67 -15.48
CA GLY A 172 9.88 3.70 -14.08
C GLY A 172 10.12 2.39 -13.34
N TYR A 173 9.99 1.27 -14.01
CA TYR A 173 10.23 -0.06 -13.43
C TYR A 173 11.69 -0.48 -13.39
N SER A 174 12.49 0.03 -14.33
CA SER A 174 13.87 -0.39 -14.51
C SER A 174 14.87 0.43 -13.68
N MET A 175 14.49 1.64 -13.30
CA MET A 175 15.37 2.52 -12.54
C MET A 175 15.22 2.30 -11.03
N PRO A 176 16.33 2.12 -10.28
CA PRO A 176 16.27 2.03 -8.83
C PRO A 176 15.76 3.34 -8.22
N VAL A 177 14.80 3.25 -7.28
CA VAL A 177 14.17 4.40 -6.61
C VAL A 177 15.20 5.35 -5.98
N PHE A 178 16.17 4.76 -5.26
CA PHE A 178 17.21 5.54 -4.60
C PHE A 178 18.09 6.31 -5.60
N TRP A 179 18.35 5.74 -6.78
CA TRP A 179 19.12 6.40 -7.83
C TRP A 179 18.34 7.61 -8.39
N LEU A 180 17.05 7.43 -8.67
CA LEU A 180 16.18 8.54 -9.08
C LEU A 180 16.13 9.62 -8.02
N GLY A 181 16.10 9.23 -6.72
CA GLY A 181 16.15 10.15 -5.60
C GLY A 181 17.41 11.00 -5.57
N LEU A 182 18.58 10.36 -5.69
CA LEU A 182 19.86 11.04 -5.68
C LEU A 182 20.03 11.97 -6.91
N VAL A 183 19.71 11.49 -8.09
CA VAL A 183 19.74 12.32 -9.33
C VAL A 183 18.75 13.49 -9.21
N GLY A 184 17.57 13.25 -8.68
CA GLY A 184 16.56 14.28 -8.43
C GLY A 184 17.07 15.36 -7.47
N LEU A 185 17.70 14.98 -6.35
CA LEU A 185 18.28 15.93 -5.40
C LEU A 185 19.41 16.76 -6.03
N VAL A 186 20.31 16.14 -6.79
CA VAL A 186 21.38 16.86 -7.48
C VAL A 186 20.81 17.87 -8.49
N LEU A 187 19.81 17.46 -9.27
CA LEU A 187 19.27 18.29 -10.33
C LEU A 187 18.28 19.36 -9.80
N PHE A 188 17.24 18.93 -9.09
CA PHE A 188 16.13 19.82 -8.74
C PHE A 188 16.38 20.64 -7.48
N TYR A 189 17.09 20.07 -6.49
CA TYR A 189 17.43 20.80 -5.28
C TYR A 189 18.76 21.56 -5.43
N ALA A 190 19.87 20.86 -5.71
CA ALA A 190 21.19 21.49 -5.64
C ALA A 190 21.49 22.40 -6.86
N ALA A 191 21.13 22.00 -8.09
CA ALA A 191 21.46 22.77 -9.28
C ALA A 191 20.40 23.82 -9.63
N LEU A 192 19.10 23.48 -9.53
CA LEU A 192 18.01 24.35 -9.97
C LEU A 192 17.32 25.10 -8.81
N GLY A 193 17.42 24.63 -7.56
CA GLY A 193 16.75 25.24 -6.42
C GLY A 193 15.21 25.25 -6.52
N TRP A 194 14.62 24.27 -7.21
CA TRP A 194 13.17 24.24 -7.46
C TRP A 194 12.36 23.57 -6.35
N VAL A 195 13.02 22.77 -5.51
CA VAL A 195 12.40 21.98 -4.45
C VAL A 195 13.17 22.11 -3.15
N GLY A 196 12.53 21.78 -2.02
CA GLY A 196 13.19 21.70 -0.72
C GLY A 196 14.25 20.59 -0.67
N GLY A 197 15.16 20.71 0.29
CA GLY A 197 16.25 19.76 0.52
C GLY A 197 15.79 18.49 1.27
N PRO A 198 16.76 17.70 1.79
CA PRO A 198 16.45 16.59 2.67
C PRO A 198 15.78 17.06 3.96
N GLY A 199 14.89 16.22 4.51
CA GLY A 199 14.05 16.54 5.66
C GLY A 199 12.62 16.89 5.24
N ARG A 200 11.77 17.25 6.22
CA ARG A 200 10.36 17.63 5.99
C ARG A 200 10.18 19.15 5.92
N LEU A 201 11.10 19.88 6.55
CA LEU A 201 11.11 21.35 6.67
C LEU A 201 12.55 21.87 6.64
N ASP A 202 12.70 23.15 6.33
CA ASP A 202 13.92 23.88 6.64
C ASP A 202 13.99 24.16 8.15
N VAL A 203 15.20 24.21 8.69
CA VAL A 203 15.49 24.37 10.14
C VAL A 203 14.75 25.56 10.77
N GLY A 204 14.49 26.61 10.00
CA GLY A 204 13.79 27.80 10.50
C GLY A 204 12.29 27.61 10.72
N PHE A 205 11.71 26.51 10.26
CA PHE A 205 10.28 26.19 10.39
C PHE A 205 10.01 25.04 11.37
N ASP A 206 11.06 24.46 11.97
CA ASP A 206 10.90 23.43 12.99
C ASP A 206 10.15 23.99 14.21
N ASP A 207 9.33 23.16 14.82
CA ASP A 207 8.58 23.42 16.07
C ASP A 207 7.55 24.59 16.01
N ILE A 208 7.29 25.21 14.85
CA ILE A 208 6.25 26.25 14.70
C ILE A 208 4.85 25.63 14.83
N VAL A 209 4.66 24.44 14.25
CA VAL A 209 3.34 23.77 14.23
C VAL A 209 3.34 22.58 15.18
N SER A 210 2.38 22.58 16.12
CA SER A 210 2.16 21.42 17.00
C SER A 210 1.54 20.27 16.22
N PRO A 211 2.06 19.03 16.37
CA PRO A 211 1.55 17.88 15.65
C PRO A 211 0.14 17.49 16.15
N ILE A 212 -0.84 17.49 15.25
CA ILE A 212 -2.22 17.03 15.48
C ILE A 212 -2.41 15.67 14.81
N THR A 213 -2.14 15.61 13.51
CA THR A 213 -2.22 14.37 12.70
C THR A 213 -0.85 13.71 12.55
N GLY A 214 0.23 14.45 12.78
CA GLY A 214 1.61 14.06 12.50
C GLY A 214 2.03 14.23 11.03
N MET A 215 1.12 14.66 10.16
CA MET A 215 1.40 15.08 8.78
C MET A 215 1.58 16.60 8.75
N ILE A 216 2.80 17.07 8.56
CA ILE A 216 3.12 18.51 8.63
C ILE A 216 2.32 19.34 7.63
N THR A 217 2.12 18.85 6.42
CA THR A 217 1.30 19.55 5.41
C THR A 217 -0.15 19.73 5.85
N VAL A 218 -0.72 18.75 6.55
CA VAL A 218 -2.08 18.84 7.09
C VAL A 218 -2.11 19.70 8.33
N ASP A 219 -1.18 19.48 9.26
CA ASP A 219 -1.13 20.18 10.55
C ASP A 219 -0.88 21.68 10.37
N SER A 220 -0.02 22.08 9.39
CA SER A 220 0.22 23.48 9.05
C SER A 220 -1.02 24.18 8.46
N LEU A 221 -1.79 23.47 7.64
CA LEU A 221 -3.07 24.00 7.14
C LEU A 221 -4.09 24.17 8.26
N LEU A 222 -4.18 23.19 9.19
CA LEU A 222 -5.08 23.27 10.34
C LEU A 222 -4.70 24.38 11.32
N ALA A 223 -3.40 24.65 11.45
CA ALA A 223 -2.88 25.75 12.27
C ALA A 223 -2.98 27.12 11.58
N GLY A 224 -3.25 27.18 10.28
CA GLY A 224 -3.25 28.43 9.50
C GLY A 224 -1.86 28.96 9.17
N GLU A 225 -0.81 28.15 9.37
CA GLU A 225 0.59 28.50 9.11
C GLU A 225 0.98 28.18 7.66
N TYR A 226 0.59 29.09 6.75
CA TYR A 226 0.77 28.86 5.30
C TYR A 226 2.22 28.85 4.87
N ASP A 227 3.09 29.60 5.54
CA ASP A 227 4.53 29.61 5.21
C ASP A 227 5.16 28.24 5.50
N VAL A 228 4.79 27.61 6.64
CA VAL A 228 5.19 26.24 6.98
C VAL A 228 4.62 25.25 5.97
N PHE A 229 3.36 25.42 5.55
CA PHE A 229 2.73 24.57 4.54
C PHE A 229 3.50 24.57 3.22
N TRP A 230 3.82 25.76 2.68
CA TRP A 230 4.55 25.85 1.41
C TRP A 230 5.97 25.33 1.50
N ASN A 231 6.63 25.54 2.65
CA ASN A 231 7.95 24.96 2.91
C ASN A 231 7.86 23.42 2.95
N ALA A 232 6.95 22.86 3.74
CA ALA A 232 6.71 21.41 3.80
C ALA A 232 6.38 20.80 2.43
N LEU A 233 5.52 21.46 1.67
CA LEU A 233 5.15 21.04 0.32
C LEU A 233 6.35 21.02 -0.63
N SER A 234 7.26 22.01 -0.53
CA SER A 234 8.48 22.05 -1.35
C SER A 234 9.39 20.85 -1.08
N HIS A 235 9.50 20.42 0.19
CA HIS A 235 10.25 19.26 0.60
C HIS A 235 9.58 17.92 0.21
N LEU A 236 8.24 17.89 0.22
CA LEU A 236 7.44 16.72 -0.15
C LEU A 236 7.43 16.46 -1.66
N LEU A 237 7.51 17.51 -2.49
CA LEU A 237 7.26 17.45 -3.93
C LEU A 237 8.15 16.44 -4.64
N LEU A 238 9.47 16.47 -4.40
CA LEU A 238 10.40 15.60 -5.10
C LEU A 238 10.27 14.12 -4.66
N PRO A 239 10.34 13.76 -3.36
CA PRO A 239 10.21 12.37 -2.95
C PRO A 239 8.84 11.77 -3.30
N ALA A 240 7.74 12.54 -3.14
CA ALA A 240 6.42 12.09 -3.55
C ALA A 240 6.29 11.90 -5.06
N SER A 241 6.93 12.75 -5.88
CA SER A 241 6.94 12.61 -7.34
C SER A 241 7.69 11.36 -7.80
N ILE A 242 8.79 11.01 -7.16
CA ILE A 242 9.58 9.81 -7.50
C ILE A 242 8.78 8.55 -7.17
N LEU A 243 8.21 8.45 -5.97
CA LEU A 243 7.33 7.34 -5.61
C LEU A 243 6.07 7.33 -6.48
N GLY A 244 5.51 8.51 -6.76
CA GLY A 244 4.37 8.69 -7.65
C GLY A 244 4.64 8.23 -9.08
N TYR A 245 5.85 8.41 -9.59
CA TYR A 245 6.25 7.90 -10.90
C TYR A 245 6.23 6.37 -10.95
N LEU A 246 6.69 5.69 -9.91
CA LEU A 246 6.60 4.23 -9.81
C LEU A 246 5.15 3.75 -9.77
N SER A 247 4.34 4.39 -8.93
CA SER A 247 2.91 4.15 -8.84
C SER A 247 2.21 4.34 -10.19
N LEU A 248 2.49 5.46 -10.89
CA LEU A 248 1.98 5.77 -12.21
C LEU A 248 2.35 4.69 -13.22
N ALA A 249 3.62 4.27 -13.26
CA ALA A 249 4.10 3.26 -14.18
C ALA A 249 3.36 1.92 -14.01
N TYR A 250 3.11 1.52 -12.76
CA TYR A 250 2.38 0.30 -12.44
C TYR A 250 0.90 0.41 -12.78
N VAL A 251 0.22 1.46 -12.31
CA VAL A 251 -1.21 1.69 -12.52
C VAL A 251 -1.52 1.84 -14.02
N ALA A 252 -0.71 2.62 -14.76
CA ALA A 252 -0.90 2.79 -16.20
C ALA A 252 -0.79 1.45 -16.96
N ARG A 253 0.19 0.63 -16.62
CA ARG A 253 0.39 -0.69 -17.23
C ARG A 253 -0.79 -1.62 -16.97
N MET A 254 -1.26 -1.70 -15.73
CA MET A 254 -2.38 -2.56 -15.34
C MET A 254 -3.70 -2.08 -15.96
N THR A 255 -3.95 -0.77 -15.91
CA THR A 255 -5.12 -0.16 -16.57
C THR A 255 -5.13 -0.47 -18.06
N ARG A 256 -3.99 -0.29 -18.74
CA ARG A 256 -3.87 -0.64 -20.16
C ARG A 256 -4.20 -2.11 -20.42
N SER A 257 -3.68 -3.02 -19.61
CA SER A 257 -3.92 -4.45 -19.77
C SER A 257 -5.41 -4.80 -19.65
N PHE A 258 -6.08 -4.31 -18.60
CA PHE A 258 -7.49 -4.54 -18.36
C PHE A 258 -8.37 -3.91 -19.43
N MET A 259 -8.08 -2.67 -19.83
CA MET A 259 -8.81 -1.98 -20.89
C MET A 259 -8.72 -2.70 -22.23
N LEU A 260 -7.56 -3.23 -22.58
CA LEU A 260 -7.42 -4.04 -23.82
C LEU A 260 -8.29 -5.30 -23.79
N GLY A 261 -8.47 -5.91 -22.62
CA GLY A 261 -9.38 -7.03 -22.45
C GLY A 261 -10.84 -6.62 -22.64
N GLN A 262 -11.25 -5.49 -22.04
CA GLN A 262 -12.62 -4.98 -22.13
C GLN A 262 -13.00 -4.47 -23.53
N LEU A 263 -12.08 -3.75 -24.19
CA LEU A 263 -12.35 -3.18 -25.52
C LEU A 263 -12.54 -4.24 -26.62
N ARG A 264 -12.23 -5.50 -26.35
CA ARG A 264 -12.45 -6.64 -27.27
C ARG A 264 -13.78 -7.36 -27.05
N GLN A 265 -14.53 -7.00 -26.00
CA GLN A 265 -15.77 -7.68 -25.67
C GLN A 265 -16.92 -7.26 -26.61
N GLU A 266 -17.86 -8.18 -26.83
CA GLU A 266 -19.00 -7.99 -27.75
C GLU A 266 -19.90 -6.82 -27.37
N TYR A 267 -20.04 -6.53 -26.05
CA TYR A 267 -20.85 -5.40 -25.59
C TYR A 267 -20.34 -4.05 -26.10
N VAL A 268 -19.01 -3.93 -26.34
CA VAL A 268 -18.41 -2.70 -26.89
C VAL A 268 -18.90 -2.47 -28.30
N LEU A 269 -18.91 -3.51 -29.14
CA LEU A 269 -19.48 -3.43 -30.50
C LEU A 269 -20.97 -3.14 -30.47
N ALA A 270 -21.71 -3.80 -29.57
CA ALA A 270 -23.15 -3.56 -29.43
C ALA A 270 -23.50 -2.13 -28.98
N THR A 271 -22.70 -1.53 -28.09
CA THR A 271 -22.90 -0.13 -27.65
C THR A 271 -22.55 0.86 -28.76
N LEU A 272 -21.53 0.61 -29.55
CA LEU A 272 -21.19 1.43 -30.73
C LEU A 272 -22.28 1.32 -31.81
N ALA A 273 -22.82 0.12 -32.05
CA ALA A 273 -23.92 -0.10 -33.00
C ALA A 273 -25.21 0.62 -32.58
N LYS A 274 -25.42 0.83 -31.27
CA LYS A 274 -26.55 1.64 -30.73
C LYS A 274 -26.31 3.16 -30.85
N GLY A 275 -25.17 3.60 -31.45
CA GLY A 275 -24.87 5.00 -31.68
C GLY A 275 -24.25 5.75 -30.51
N LEU A 276 -23.75 5.07 -29.47
CA LEU A 276 -23.01 5.72 -28.40
C LEU A 276 -21.66 6.26 -28.89
N SER A 277 -21.29 7.45 -28.42
CA SER A 277 -20.01 8.03 -28.79
C SER A 277 -18.83 7.17 -28.28
N PRO A 278 -17.74 7.05 -29.06
CA PRO A 278 -16.55 6.27 -28.66
C PRO A 278 -16.00 6.69 -27.29
N TRP A 279 -16.02 7.99 -26.97
CA TRP A 279 -15.59 8.51 -25.68
C TRP A 279 -16.42 7.92 -24.52
N ARG A 280 -17.75 7.90 -24.68
CA ARG A 280 -18.66 7.34 -23.67
C ARG A 280 -18.51 5.83 -23.51
N VAL A 281 -18.28 5.12 -24.63
CA VAL A 281 -18.01 3.67 -24.61
C VAL A 281 -16.72 3.36 -23.84
N VAL A 282 -15.67 4.13 -24.05
CA VAL A 282 -14.35 3.94 -23.39
C VAL A 282 -14.40 4.30 -21.91
N TRP A 283 -14.79 5.56 -21.60
CA TRP A 283 -14.64 6.11 -20.25
C TRP A 283 -15.77 5.71 -19.30
N VAL A 284 -16.97 5.45 -19.80
CA VAL A 284 -18.10 5.08 -18.94
C VAL A 284 -18.31 3.57 -18.92
N HIS A 285 -18.36 2.92 -20.10
CA HIS A 285 -18.72 1.50 -20.16
C HIS A 285 -17.50 0.59 -19.99
N ALA A 286 -16.42 0.81 -20.74
CA ALA A 286 -15.26 -0.06 -20.65
C ALA A 286 -14.48 0.16 -19.35
N LEU A 287 -14.17 1.40 -18.98
CA LEU A 287 -13.47 1.72 -17.74
C LEU A 287 -14.36 1.35 -16.52
N GLY A 288 -15.69 1.56 -16.61
CA GLY A 288 -16.62 1.14 -15.57
C GLY A 288 -16.51 -0.35 -15.20
N ASN A 289 -16.29 -1.23 -16.20
CA ASN A 289 -16.09 -2.66 -15.98
C ASN A 289 -14.68 -3.03 -15.49
N VAL A 290 -13.72 -2.09 -15.54
CA VAL A 290 -12.34 -2.29 -15.08
C VAL A 290 -12.15 -1.83 -13.63
N TRP A 291 -13.05 -0.99 -13.10
CA TRP A 291 -12.89 -0.40 -11.77
C TRP A 291 -12.67 -1.42 -10.66
N VAL A 292 -13.34 -2.55 -10.70
CA VAL A 292 -13.18 -3.63 -9.71
C VAL A 292 -11.72 -4.09 -9.63
N GLN A 293 -11.12 -4.34 -10.80
CA GLN A 293 -9.72 -4.76 -10.88
C GLN A 293 -8.76 -3.63 -10.49
N LEU A 294 -9.12 -2.37 -10.81
CA LEU A 294 -8.32 -1.21 -10.45
C LEU A 294 -8.29 -0.95 -8.95
N VAL A 295 -9.38 -1.18 -8.22
CA VAL A 295 -9.41 -1.05 -6.75
C VAL A 295 -8.36 -1.97 -6.11
N THR A 296 -8.28 -3.23 -6.55
CA THR A 296 -7.26 -4.17 -6.08
C THR A 296 -5.84 -3.69 -6.44
N VAL A 297 -5.65 -3.20 -7.68
CA VAL A 297 -4.35 -2.66 -8.10
C VAL A 297 -3.94 -1.46 -7.26
N ILE A 298 -4.87 -0.55 -6.95
CA ILE A 298 -4.63 0.64 -6.11
C ILE A 298 -4.23 0.22 -4.69
N ALA A 299 -4.95 -0.74 -4.10
CA ALA A 299 -4.63 -1.25 -2.76
C ALA A 299 -3.24 -1.91 -2.71
N LEU A 300 -2.91 -2.75 -3.69
CA LEU A 300 -1.58 -3.37 -3.82
C LEU A 300 -0.49 -2.33 -4.07
N THR A 301 -0.77 -1.31 -4.88
CA THR A 301 0.16 -0.21 -5.14
C THR A 301 0.47 0.55 -3.85
N PHE A 302 -0.55 0.86 -3.04
CA PHE A 302 -0.34 1.54 -1.76
C PHE A 302 0.54 0.71 -0.83
N GLY A 303 0.28 -0.59 -0.72
CA GLY A 303 1.15 -1.48 0.04
C GLY A 303 2.61 -1.45 -0.44
N SER A 304 2.82 -1.56 -1.75
CA SER A 304 4.16 -1.48 -2.35
C SER A 304 4.84 -0.12 -2.15
N LEU A 305 4.06 0.99 -2.08
CA LEU A 305 4.59 2.31 -1.77
C LEU A 305 5.11 2.38 -0.33
N LEU A 306 4.43 1.74 0.64
CA LEU A 306 4.92 1.68 2.02
C LEU A 306 6.24 0.91 2.13
N GLU A 307 6.42 -0.18 1.37
CA GLU A 307 7.69 -0.91 1.30
C GLU A 307 8.77 -0.07 0.59
N GLY A 308 8.43 0.55 -0.54
CA GLY A 308 9.34 1.40 -1.32
C GLY A 308 9.73 2.70 -0.62
N ALA A 309 8.93 3.16 0.34
CA ALA A 309 9.18 4.37 1.11
C ALA A 309 10.50 4.28 1.91
N VAL A 310 10.91 3.11 2.39
CA VAL A 310 12.15 2.92 3.19
C VAL A 310 13.38 3.52 2.50
N LEU A 311 13.57 3.23 1.21
CA LEU A 311 14.71 3.75 0.46
C LEU A 311 14.57 5.25 0.19
N THR A 312 13.37 5.72 -0.14
CA THR A 312 13.08 7.14 -0.36
C THR A 312 13.27 7.94 0.92
N GLU A 313 12.72 7.47 2.04
CA GLU A 313 12.89 8.10 3.35
C GLU A 313 14.36 8.17 3.75
N THR A 314 15.14 7.13 3.40
CA THR A 314 16.58 7.13 3.68
C THR A 314 17.32 8.17 2.83
N VAL A 315 17.05 8.26 1.54
CA VAL A 315 17.71 9.20 0.62
C VAL A 315 17.37 10.66 0.95
N PHE A 316 16.11 10.90 1.28
CA PHE A 316 15.59 12.24 1.59
C PHE A 316 15.65 12.60 3.08
N ALA A 317 16.25 11.76 3.93
CA ALA A 317 16.22 11.92 5.39
C ALA A 317 14.81 12.21 5.94
N TRP A 318 13.79 11.62 5.34
CA TRP A 318 12.39 11.77 5.71
C TRP A 318 12.10 10.96 6.97
N PRO A 319 11.65 11.55 8.09
CA PRO A 319 11.54 10.88 9.38
C PRO A 319 10.29 9.99 9.47
N GLY A 320 10.15 9.05 8.54
CA GLY A 320 9.05 8.10 8.47
C GLY A 320 9.38 6.74 9.09
N LEU A 321 8.43 5.81 8.95
CA LEU A 321 8.50 4.45 9.48
C LEU A 321 9.69 3.66 8.91
N GLY A 322 9.96 3.80 7.60
CA GLY A 322 11.04 3.07 6.94
C GLY A 322 12.42 3.51 7.43
N LEU A 323 12.63 4.82 7.58
CA LEU A 323 13.86 5.36 8.16
C LEU A 323 14.02 4.93 9.62
N TYR A 324 12.93 4.95 10.40
CA TYR A 324 12.91 4.47 11.79
C TYR A 324 13.32 3.00 11.86
N MET A 325 12.68 2.13 11.09
CA MET A 325 12.99 0.69 11.06
C MET A 325 14.42 0.42 10.61
N LYS A 326 14.89 1.12 9.56
CA LYS A 326 16.28 1.00 9.09
C LYS A 326 17.25 1.36 10.20
N ASN A 327 17.08 2.51 10.86
CA ASN A 327 17.96 2.95 11.93
C ASN A 327 17.92 1.98 13.11
N SER A 328 16.73 1.48 13.47
CA SER A 328 16.55 0.47 14.52
C SER A 328 17.29 -0.83 14.20
N LEU A 329 17.24 -1.28 12.94
CA LEU A 329 17.96 -2.48 12.50
C LEU A 329 19.49 -2.33 12.65
N PHE A 330 20.04 -1.20 12.22
CA PHE A 330 21.47 -0.94 12.33
C PHE A 330 21.97 -0.77 13.78
N ASN A 331 21.07 -0.34 14.67
CA ASN A 331 21.38 -0.20 16.10
C ASN A 331 20.91 -1.41 16.94
N ALA A 332 20.56 -2.50 16.29
CA ALA A 332 20.14 -3.74 16.96
C ALA A 332 18.90 -3.60 17.85
N ASP A 333 18.03 -2.61 17.57
CA ASP A 333 16.74 -2.41 18.25
C ASP A 333 15.68 -3.33 17.66
N LEU A 334 15.67 -4.58 18.10
CA LEU A 334 14.77 -5.60 17.59
C LEU A 334 13.29 -5.30 17.89
N ASN A 335 12.98 -4.72 19.05
CA ASN A 335 11.62 -4.38 19.43
C ASN A 335 11.01 -3.41 18.42
N ALA A 336 11.75 -2.38 18.04
CA ALA A 336 11.33 -1.40 17.04
C ALA A 336 11.16 -2.02 15.65
N VAL A 337 12.09 -2.88 15.21
CA VAL A 337 12.00 -3.56 13.91
C VAL A 337 10.79 -4.50 13.86
N LEU A 338 10.59 -5.33 14.89
CA LEU A 338 9.47 -6.27 14.96
C LEU A 338 8.13 -5.54 15.05
N GLY A 339 8.05 -4.49 15.89
CA GLY A 339 6.87 -3.64 16.01
C GLY A 339 6.51 -2.96 14.69
N GLY A 340 7.50 -2.38 14.00
CA GLY A 340 7.32 -1.79 12.66
C GLY A 340 6.85 -2.80 11.63
N THR A 341 7.41 -4.01 11.62
CA THR A 341 7.00 -5.09 10.72
C THR A 341 5.54 -5.51 10.96
N VAL A 342 5.14 -5.63 12.24
CA VAL A 342 3.74 -5.94 12.60
C VAL A 342 2.82 -4.81 12.15
N LEU A 343 3.20 -3.53 12.36
CA LEU A 343 2.40 -2.39 11.90
C LEU A 343 2.17 -2.41 10.40
N VAL A 344 3.24 -2.59 9.59
CA VAL A 344 3.12 -2.72 8.13
C VAL A 344 2.19 -3.86 7.76
N GLY A 345 2.34 -5.02 8.40
CA GLY A 345 1.47 -6.17 8.15
C GLY A 345 0.00 -5.91 8.50
N VAL A 346 -0.28 -5.23 9.61
CA VAL A 346 -1.65 -4.82 9.99
C VAL A 346 -2.24 -3.85 8.96
N VAL A 347 -1.44 -2.90 8.46
CA VAL A 347 -1.87 -2.00 7.38
C VAL A 347 -2.21 -2.78 6.11
N TYR A 348 -1.38 -3.75 5.71
CA TYR A 348 -1.65 -4.62 4.56
C TYR A 348 -2.94 -5.43 4.73
N ILE A 349 -3.15 -6.01 5.90
CA ILE A 349 -4.39 -6.71 6.23
C ILE A 349 -5.59 -5.76 6.11
N GLY A 350 -5.47 -4.55 6.67
CA GLY A 350 -6.50 -3.51 6.59
C GLY A 350 -6.83 -3.11 5.16
N LEU A 351 -5.81 -2.95 4.31
CA LEU A 351 -5.98 -2.63 2.88
C LEU A 351 -6.68 -3.74 2.11
N ASN A 352 -6.32 -5.00 2.35
CA ASN A 352 -7.00 -6.14 1.73
C ASN A 352 -8.46 -6.21 2.17
N MET A 353 -8.73 -6.05 3.46
CA MET A 353 -10.09 -6.00 4.00
C MET A 353 -10.90 -4.84 3.42
N LEU A 354 -10.30 -3.66 3.29
CA LEU A 354 -10.93 -2.50 2.64
C LEU A 354 -11.23 -2.78 1.16
N SER A 355 -10.31 -3.40 0.44
CA SER A 355 -10.52 -3.84 -0.95
C SER A 355 -11.71 -4.80 -1.06
N ASP A 356 -11.80 -5.80 -0.18
CA ASP A 356 -12.90 -6.76 -0.15
C ASP A 356 -14.25 -6.10 0.17
N LEU A 357 -14.26 -5.06 1.02
CA LEU A 357 -15.46 -4.29 1.34
C LEU A 357 -15.92 -3.39 0.18
N ILE A 358 -14.97 -2.85 -0.60
CA ILE A 358 -15.27 -2.01 -1.76
C ILE A 358 -15.77 -2.84 -2.95
N TYR A 359 -15.32 -4.09 -3.07
CA TYR A 359 -15.64 -4.98 -4.18
C TYR A 359 -17.16 -5.09 -4.48
N PRO A 360 -18.03 -5.40 -3.52
CA PRO A 360 -19.47 -5.49 -3.74
C PRO A 360 -20.16 -4.14 -4.01
N LEU A 361 -19.49 -3.01 -3.68
CA LEU A 361 -20.00 -1.66 -3.96
C LEU A 361 -19.78 -1.26 -5.41
N VAL A 362 -18.65 -1.73 -5.99
CA VAL A 362 -18.24 -1.42 -7.36
C VAL A 362 -18.85 -2.40 -8.38
N ASP A 363 -19.00 -3.67 -8.01
CA ASP A 363 -19.63 -4.69 -8.88
C ASP A 363 -20.91 -5.25 -8.25
N PRO A 364 -22.10 -4.77 -8.70
CA PRO A 364 -23.38 -5.31 -8.25
C PRO A 364 -23.56 -6.81 -8.55
N ARG A 365 -22.83 -7.36 -9.54
CA ARG A 365 -22.92 -8.78 -9.91
C ARG A 365 -22.20 -9.69 -8.90
N ALA A 366 -21.25 -9.16 -8.14
CA ALA A 366 -20.58 -9.87 -7.06
C ALA A 366 -21.50 -10.09 -5.83
N ARG A 367 -22.70 -9.48 -5.82
CA ARG A 367 -23.71 -9.70 -4.76
C ARG A 367 -24.45 -11.02 -4.89
N ASP A 368 -24.45 -11.61 -6.08
CA ASP A 368 -25.26 -12.80 -6.40
C ASP A 368 -24.43 -14.10 -6.48
N GLN A 369 -23.15 -14.04 -6.19
CA GLN A 369 -22.23 -15.18 -6.05
C GLN A 369 -21.85 -15.40 -4.58
#